data_21a7842a01c78b5c1f5967d4c46f6133
#
_entry.id   21a7842a01c78b5c1f5967d4c46f6133
#
_cell.length_a   1.000
_cell.length_b   1.000
_cell.length_c   1.000
_cell.angle_alpha   90.00
_cell.angle_beta   90.00
_cell.angle_gamma   90.00
#
_symmetry.space_group_name_H-M   'P 1'
#
loop_
_entity.id
_entity.type
_entity.pdbx_description
1 polymer ?
#
loop_
_entity_poly.entity_id
_entity_poly.type
_entity_poly.pdbx_seq_one_letter_code
_entity_poly.pdbx_strand_id
1 'polypeptide(L)'
;MWHGLAEMVQRITAAGLEIDGLEKKLAGLLANGQDHGVITFDVPVGRQEQRLSVELDIYQEEGKYLLWHHYYLRSPRETGEFEHFINNGIHSSDLENRFLALDWSSVMTEVHWSAVDGIEAFGAGYAGRNETYQRMIKDVAEGLLCHYLGGRDAERQVIERMPDYRDLFYQPHFYWSEVPLDDAIRKIYEPKLAEWPVSKISNMNINKMNLENLQAEMRALKVDEQLIAAMEKEMGRGRPLFELRAAVLIDRGQMDLTLHFKQSGSSEFYYMNRYEISMTSAKPLEAGRQYMVLTGEKNEKGEQVYKSFVNAAEAMEYFKSTPGVKELAVGKTPGDKFTLATRDAVKVDYVDKDFKLAYYGTIRTNTFYVDRGKGINVQQGINLMQGRAIYRDDLVNRGTGEVYKAWNTFEFNEAKDKYGNFKVKQYGENYGVDVLKELGSYNIKELADPKKEAEIIAQLKDGHRPLVTVKDAEGTEQQLRIEAMPRYGNYNFYRADGKMEKREQFQKQPIFATEKGKAHGQEKKAGKAQGMSV
;
A
#
# COMPACT_ATOMS: atom_id res chain seq x y z
N MET A 1 -10.21 -42.67 -11.04
CA MET A 1 -11.11 -43.67 -11.66
C MET A 1 -10.96 -43.53 -13.17
N TRP A 2 -10.79 -44.65 -13.89
CA TRP A 2 -10.67 -44.68 -15.34
C TRP A 2 -12.04 -44.52 -16.00
N HIS A 3 -12.12 -43.69 -17.04
CA HIS A 3 -13.38 -43.31 -17.69
C HIS A 3 -13.35 -43.60 -19.18
N GLY A 4 -14.49 -43.97 -19.76
CA GLY A 4 -14.66 -44.00 -21.20
C GLY A 4 -14.66 -42.59 -21.81
N LEU A 5 -14.49 -42.51 -23.15
CA LEU A 5 -14.36 -41.24 -23.85
C LEU A 5 -15.51 -40.25 -23.54
N ALA A 6 -16.76 -40.69 -23.65
CA ALA A 6 -17.92 -39.82 -23.40
C ALA A 6 -18.02 -39.35 -21.95
N GLU A 7 -17.69 -40.24 -20.99
CA GLU A 7 -17.67 -39.90 -19.56
C GLU A 7 -16.55 -38.91 -19.22
N MET A 8 -15.39 -39.05 -19.86
CA MET A 8 -14.28 -38.10 -19.70
C MET A 8 -14.62 -36.71 -20.26
N VAL A 9 -15.26 -36.65 -21.44
CA VAL A 9 -15.76 -35.37 -21.98
C VAL A 9 -16.71 -34.70 -21.00
N GLN A 10 -17.69 -35.46 -20.47
CA GLN A 10 -18.65 -34.95 -19.50
C GLN A 10 -17.97 -34.44 -18.22
N ARG A 11 -16.97 -35.15 -17.71
CA ARG A 11 -16.23 -34.81 -16.51
C ARG A 11 -15.42 -33.51 -16.68
N ILE A 12 -14.68 -33.36 -17.79
CA ILE A 12 -13.89 -32.17 -18.12
C ILE A 12 -14.82 -30.96 -18.29
N THR A 13 -15.94 -31.15 -19.02
CA THR A 13 -16.93 -30.06 -19.21
C THR A 13 -17.60 -29.66 -17.88
N ALA A 14 -17.92 -30.63 -17.01
CA ALA A 14 -18.51 -30.36 -15.70
C ALA A 14 -17.56 -29.59 -14.77
N ALA A 15 -16.26 -29.69 -14.98
CA ALA A 15 -15.25 -28.85 -14.29
C ALA A 15 -15.15 -27.43 -14.86
N GLY A 16 -15.99 -27.05 -15.83
CA GLY A 16 -15.99 -25.74 -16.46
C GLY A 16 -14.96 -25.57 -17.58
N LEU A 17 -14.36 -26.67 -18.04
CA LEU A 17 -13.36 -26.68 -19.10
C LEU A 17 -14.07 -26.92 -20.47
N GLU A 18 -14.53 -25.82 -21.08
CA GLU A 18 -15.16 -25.85 -22.41
C GLU A 18 -14.06 -25.75 -23.48
N ILE A 19 -13.76 -26.90 -24.11
CA ILE A 19 -12.68 -27.05 -25.09
C ILE A 19 -13.25 -27.37 -26.46
N ASP A 20 -12.99 -26.53 -27.44
CA ASP A 20 -13.38 -26.78 -28.82
C ASP A 20 -12.78 -28.10 -29.34
N GLY A 21 -13.64 -28.99 -29.79
CA GLY A 21 -13.22 -30.29 -30.32
C GLY A 21 -12.61 -31.23 -29.26
N LEU A 22 -12.95 -31.09 -27.99
CA LEU A 22 -12.43 -31.91 -26.88
C LEU A 22 -12.56 -33.41 -27.17
N GLU A 23 -13.72 -33.85 -27.61
CA GLU A 23 -13.95 -35.26 -27.92
C GLU A 23 -12.98 -35.77 -29.00
N LYS A 24 -12.76 -34.99 -30.07
CA LYS A 24 -11.82 -35.32 -31.13
C LYS A 24 -10.37 -35.37 -30.64
N LYS A 25 -9.98 -34.44 -29.75
CA LYS A 25 -8.64 -34.40 -29.14
C LYS A 25 -8.40 -35.63 -28.26
N LEU A 26 -9.37 -36.00 -27.41
CA LEU A 26 -9.30 -37.19 -26.57
C LEU A 26 -9.33 -38.49 -27.40
N ALA A 27 -10.15 -38.56 -28.43
CA ALA A 27 -10.15 -39.70 -29.36
C ALA A 27 -8.81 -39.84 -30.09
N GLY A 28 -8.15 -38.72 -30.43
CA GLY A 28 -6.83 -38.73 -31.03
C GLY A 28 -5.76 -39.28 -30.09
N LEU A 29 -5.81 -38.96 -28.79
CA LEU A 29 -4.92 -39.55 -27.79
C LEU A 29 -5.10 -41.07 -27.70
N LEU A 30 -6.35 -41.55 -27.65
CA LEU A 30 -6.64 -42.99 -27.64
C LEU A 30 -6.15 -43.72 -28.91
N ALA A 31 -6.23 -43.07 -30.07
CA ALA A 31 -5.81 -43.66 -31.34
C ALA A 31 -4.28 -43.72 -31.49
N ASN A 32 -3.53 -42.84 -30.85
CA ASN A 32 -2.08 -42.77 -30.99
C ASN A 32 -1.33 -43.81 -30.12
N GLY A 33 -2.01 -44.51 -29.21
CA GLY A 33 -1.41 -45.56 -28.39
C GLY A 33 -0.33 -45.09 -27.41
N GLN A 34 -0.32 -43.79 -27.07
CA GLN A 34 0.61 -43.24 -26.08
C GLN A 34 -0.06 -43.32 -24.69
N ASP A 35 0.68 -43.80 -23.69
CA ASP A 35 0.15 -43.95 -22.33
C ASP A 35 -0.20 -42.58 -21.66
N HIS A 36 0.28 -41.49 -22.21
CA HIS A 36 0.06 -40.13 -21.72
C HIS A 36 0.01 -39.11 -22.86
N GLY A 37 -0.83 -38.10 -22.71
CA GLY A 37 -0.93 -36.97 -23.63
C GLY A 37 -1.36 -35.70 -22.92
N VAL A 38 -0.99 -34.56 -23.50
CA VAL A 38 -1.32 -33.24 -22.97
C VAL A 38 -2.28 -32.52 -23.92
N ILE A 39 -3.38 -32.00 -23.39
CA ILE A 39 -4.30 -31.13 -24.13
C ILE A 39 -4.10 -29.71 -23.64
N THR A 40 -3.61 -28.83 -24.51
CA THR A 40 -3.43 -27.42 -24.21
C THR A 40 -4.48 -26.57 -24.92
N PHE A 41 -4.99 -25.55 -24.24
CA PHE A 41 -5.91 -24.56 -24.80
C PHE A 41 -5.85 -23.26 -23.97
N ASP A 42 -6.32 -22.16 -24.56
CA ASP A 42 -6.32 -20.86 -23.89
C ASP A 42 -7.72 -20.49 -23.42
N VAL A 43 -7.81 -19.96 -22.21
CA VAL A 43 -9.05 -19.45 -21.62
C VAL A 43 -8.94 -17.93 -21.49
N PRO A 44 -9.91 -17.16 -22.01
CA PRO A 44 -9.94 -15.71 -21.80
C PRO A 44 -10.25 -15.40 -20.35
N VAL A 45 -9.49 -14.50 -19.74
CA VAL A 45 -9.67 -14.08 -18.35
C VAL A 45 -9.85 -12.56 -18.28
N GLY A 46 -10.94 -12.14 -17.65
CA GLY A 46 -11.23 -10.73 -17.45
C GLY A 46 -11.67 -9.99 -18.71
N ARG A 47 -11.80 -8.66 -18.60
CA ARG A 47 -12.23 -7.79 -19.69
C ARG A 47 -11.11 -7.37 -20.66
N GLN A 48 -9.87 -7.67 -20.32
CA GLN A 48 -8.70 -7.38 -21.15
C GLN A 48 -8.19 -8.70 -21.68
N GLU A 49 -8.50 -9.12 -22.85
CA GLU A 49 -7.99 -10.27 -23.66
C GLU A 49 -6.78 -11.05 -23.10
N GLN A 50 -6.57 -11.03 -21.78
CA GLN A 50 -5.57 -11.85 -21.11
C GLN A 50 -5.99 -13.30 -21.23
N ARG A 51 -5.12 -14.13 -21.76
CA ARG A 51 -5.36 -15.56 -21.94
C ARG A 51 -4.54 -16.32 -20.91
N LEU A 52 -5.20 -17.25 -20.23
CA LEU A 52 -4.53 -18.30 -19.48
C LEU A 52 -4.35 -19.52 -20.36
N SER A 53 -3.15 -20.05 -20.37
CA SER A 53 -2.94 -21.38 -20.97
C SER A 53 -3.30 -22.46 -19.97
N VAL A 54 -4.17 -23.37 -20.38
CA VAL A 54 -4.60 -24.52 -19.59
C VAL A 54 -4.01 -25.78 -20.19
N GLU A 55 -3.38 -26.61 -19.36
CA GLU A 55 -2.79 -27.89 -19.76
C GLU A 55 -3.45 -29.03 -18.98
N LEU A 56 -4.09 -29.92 -19.68
CA LEU A 56 -4.69 -31.15 -19.12
C LEU A 56 -3.75 -32.32 -19.35
N ASP A 57 -3.31 -32.96 -18.28
CA ASP A 57 -2.59 -34.23 -18.36
C ASP A 57 -3.57 -35.40 -18.38
N ILE A 58 -3.65 -36.06 -19.50
CA ILE A 58 -4.53 -37.18 -19.74
C ILE A 58 -3.71 -38.47 -19.90
N TYR A 59 -4.01 -39.45 -19.10
CA TYR A 59 -3.43 -40.80 -19.16
C TYR A 59 -4.41 -41.74 -19.83
N GLN A 60 -3.91 -42.74 -20.52
CA GLN A 60 -4.75 -43.80 -21.11
C GLN A 60 -4.31 -45.19 -20.68
N GLU A 61 -5.27 -46.12 -20.66
CA GLU A 61 -5.08 -47.55 -20.39
C GLU A 61 -5.81 -48.39 -21.44
N GLU A 62 -5.14 -49.39 -21.96
CA GLU A 62 -5.65 -50.34 -22.95
C GLU A 62 -6.25 -49.70 -24.22
N GLY A 63 -5.92 -48.45 -24.56
CA GLY A 63 -6.49 -47.73 -25.70
C GLY A 63 -8.00 -47.48 -25.62
N LYS A 64 -8.61 -47.61 -24.43
CA LYS A 64 -10.07 -47.50 -24.23
C LYS A 64 -10.46 -46.59 -23.07
N TYR A 65 -9.62 -46.47 -22.06
CA TYR A 65 -9.92 -45.75 -20.84
C TYR A 65 -8.99 -44.56 -20.66
N LEU A 66 -9.57 -43.47 -20.18
CA LEU A 66 -8.88 -42.22 -19.93
C LEU A 66 -8.91 -41.89 -18.43
N LEU A 67 -7.84 -41.31 -17.95
CA LEU A 67 -7.71 -40.84 -16.61
C LEU A 67 -7.22 -39.39 -16.62
N TRP A 68 -7.95 -38.53 -15.94
CA TRP A 68 -7.59 -37.14 -15.72
C TRP A 68 -7.57 -36.86 -14.21
N HIS A 69 -6.36 -36.58 -13.67
CA HIS A 69 -6.16 -36.31 -12.26
C HIS A 69 -6.00 -34.85 -11.95
N HIS A 70 -5.31 -34.10 -12.82
CA HIS A 70 -4.93 -32.74 -12.57
C HIS A 70 -4.78 -31.95 -13.86
N TYR A 71 -4.68 -30.65 -13.71
CA TYR A 71 -4.37 -29.72 -14.77
C TYR A 71 -3.49 -28.58 -14.26
N TYR A 72 -2.82 -27.92 -15.17
CA TYR A 72 -2.05 -26.71 -14.89
C TYR A 72 -2.73 -25.52 -15.53
N LEU A 73 -2.81 -24.41 -14.75
CA LEU A 73 -3.06 -23.08 -15.29
C LEU A 73 -1.74 -22.36 -15.34
N ARG A 74 -1.41 -21.79 -16.50
CA ARG A 74 -0.20 -21.01 -16.67
C ARG A 74 -0.57 -19.53 -16.76
N SER A 75 -0.27 -18.76 -15.70
CA SER A 75 -0.45 -17.31 -15.71
C SER A 75 0.84 -16.62 -16.19
N PRO A 76 0.72 -15.49 -16.93
CA PRO A 76 1.88 -14.68 -17.24
C PRO A 76 2.61 -14.28 -15.95
N ARG A 77 3.93 -14.35 -15.94
CA ARG A 77 4.71 -13.89 -14.80
C ARG A 77 4.69 -12.37 -14.72
N GLU A 78 4.62 -11.86 -13.50
CA GLU A 78 4.83 -10.45 -13.24
C GLU A 78 6.31 -10.15 -13.24
N THR A 79 6.70 -9.10 -13.95
CA THR A 79 8.07 -8.60 -13.92
C THR A 79 8.33 -7.93 -12.58
N GLY A 80 9.19 -8.53 -11.75
CA GLY A 80 9.76 -7.90 -10.57
C GLY A 80 10.99 -7.06 -10.94
N GLU A 81 11.34 -6.10 -10.08
CA GLU A 81 12.67 -5.50 -10.14
C GLU A 81 13.71 -6.54 -9.76
N PHE A 82 14.79 -6.64 -10.51
CA PHE A 82 15.93 -7.48 -10.20
C PHE A 82 17.21 -6.63 -10.07
N GLU A 83 18.13 -7.09 -9.23
CA GLU A 83 19.43 -6.44 -9.07
C GLU A 83 20.39 -6.85 -10.18
N HIS A 84 21.09 -5.89 -10.77
CA HIS A 84 22.11 -6.17 -11.78
C HIS A 84 23.38 -6.75 -11.16
N PHE A 85 23.93 -7.76 -11.80
CA PHE A 85 25.20 -8.37 -11.40
C PHE A 85 25.94 -8.98 -12.61
N ILE A 86 27.17 -9.44 -12.38
CA ILE A 86 28.00 -10.07 -13.41
C ILE A 86 27.95 -11.60 -13.22
N ASN A 87 27.62 -12.32 -14.29
CA ASN A 87 27.78 -13.76 -14.38
C ASN A 87 28.42 -14.14 -15.71
N ASN A 88 29.32 -15.11 -15.70
CA ASN A 88 30.05 -15.57 -16.88
C ASN A 88 30.70 -14.44 -17.72
N GLY A 89 31.14 -13.37 -17.05
CA GLY A 89 31.74 -12.21 -17.72
C GLY A 89 30.74 -11.29 -18.41
N ILE A 90 29.44 -11.54 -18.27
CA ILE A 90 28.35 -10.73 -18.82
C ILE A 90 27.71 -9.96 -17.68
N HIS A 91 27.56 -8.64 -17.81
CA HIS A 91 26.79 -7.84 -16.88
C HIS A 91 25.32 -7.82 -17.29
N SER A 92 24.39 -8.09 -16.36
CA SER A 92 22.94 -8.16 -16.69
C SER A 92 22.37 -6.84 -17.23
N SER A 93 22.95 -5.68 -16.87
CA SER A 93 22.57 -4.40 -17.47
C SER A 93 22.94 -4.29 -18.96
N ASP A 94 24.02 -4.98 -19.40
CA ASP A 94 24.38 -4.99 -20.82
C ASP A 94 23.40 -5.84 -21.64
N LEU A 95 22.86 -6.90 -21.02
CA LEU A 95 21.76 -7.66 -21.60
C LEU A 95 20.51 -6.78 -21.72
N GLU A 96 20.14 -6.09 -20.66
CA GLU A 96 18.99 -5.21 -20.67
C GLU A 96 19.10 -4.12 -21.74
N ASN A 97 20.27 -3.50 -21.89
CA ASN A 97 20.51 -2.51 -22.94
C ASN A 97 20.32 -3.09 -24.35
N ARG A 98 20.67 -4.37 -24.56
CA ARG A 98 20.42 -5.06 -25.84
C ARG A 98 18.92 -5.25 -26.09
N PHE A 99 18.16 -5.62 -25.06
CA PHE A 99 16.70 -5.77 -25.14
C PHE A 99 16.00 -4.42 -25.39
N LEU A 100 16.43 -3.36 -24.72
CA LEU A 100 15.94 -1.99 -24.88
C LEU A 100 16.15 -1.44 -26.31
N ALA A 101 17.23 -1.84 -26.96
CA ALA A 101 17.59 -1.35 -28.29
C ALA A 101 16.77 -1.97 -29.43
N LEU A 102 15.93 -2.97 -29.16
CA LEU A 102 15.20 -3.76 -30.15
C LEU A 102 13.70 -3.50 -30.12
N ASP A 103 13.07 -3.54 -31.30
CA ASP A 103 11.60 -3.51 -31.43
C ASP A 103 11.03 -4.93 -31.43
N TRP A 104 10.52 -5.36 -30.29
CA TRP A 104 9.94 -6.69 -30.07
C TRP A 104 8.52 -6.87 -30.61
N SER A 105 7.94 -5.85 -31.25
CA SER A 105 6.63 -5.95 -31.91
C SER A 105 6.70 -6.55 -33.31
N SER A 106 7.90 -6.73 -33.84
CA SER A 106 8.15 -7.24 -35.19
C SER A 106 8.61 -8.71 -35.17
N VAL A 107 8.70 -9.33 -36.37
CA VAL A 107 9.26 -10.68 -36.54
C VAL A 107 10.70 -10.70 -36.05
N MET A 108 11.08 -11.70 -35.28
CA MET A 108 12.41 -11.85 -34.71
C MET A 108 13.45 -12.11 -35.79
N THR A 109 14.47 -11.26 -35.77
CA THR A 109 15.66 -11.36 -36.66
C THR A 109 16.83 -11.98 -35.90
N GLU A 110 17.97 -12.21 -36.57
CA GLU A 110 19.20 -12.70 -35.93
C GLU A 110 19.67 -11.82 -34.76
N VAL A 111 19.46 -10.50 -34.84
CA VAL A 111 19.83 -9.58 -33.75
C VAL A 111 18.95 -9.81 -32.50
N HIS A 112 17.67 -10.05 -32.70
CA HIS A 112 16.74 -10.40 -31.59
C HIS A 112 17.15 -11.72 -30.94
N TRP A 113 17.42 -12.75 -31.78
CA TRP A 113 17.89 -14.05 -31.29
C TRP A 113 19.21 -13.95 -30.54
N SER A 114 20.17 -13.12 -31.03
CA SER A 114 21.42 -12.87 -30.29
C SER A 114 21.21 -12.24 -28.91
N ALA A 115 20.19 -11.43 -28.74
CA ALA A 115 19.83 -10.90 -27.39
C ALA A 115 19.29 -12.00 -26.49
N VAL A 116 18.40 -12.87 -26.99
CA VAL A 116 17.85 -14.02 -26.24
C VAL A 116 18.95 -15.03 -25.91
N ASP A 117 19.81 -15.38 -26.87
CA ASP A 117 20.95 -16.29 -26.66
C ASP A 117 21.94 -15.73 -25.62
N GLY A 118 21.98 -14.41 -25.44
CA GLY A 118 22.73 -13.73 -24.39
C GLY A 118 22.29 -14.13 -22.98
N ILE A 119 21.00 -14.43 -22.80
CA ILE A 119 20.45 -14.93 -21.51
C ILE A 119 20.98 -16.34 -21.22
N GLU A 120 21.06 -17.22 -22.24
CA GLU A 120 21.65 -18.55 -22.07
C GLU A 120 23.12 -18.47 -21.69
N ALA A 121 23.89 -17.60 -22.38
CA ALA A 121 25.30 -17.39 -22.07
C ALA A 121 25.51 -16.83 -20.65
N PHE A 122 24.65 -15.91 -20.23
CA PHE A 122 24.63 -15.37 -18.87
C PHE A 122 24.32 -16.47 -17.85
N GLY A 123 23.31 -17.33 -18.11
CA GLY A 123 22.88 -18.41 -17.22
C GLY A 123 23.74 -19.68 -17.26
N ALA A 124 24.71 -19.79 -18.17
CA ALA A 124 25.48 -21.03 -18.36
C ALA A 124 26.14 -21.52 -17.06
N GLY A 125 25.99 -22.80 -16.75
CA GLY A 125 26.56 -23.42 -15.55
C GLY A 125 25.90 -23.04 -14.22
N TYR A 126 24.72 -22.43 -14.23
CA TYR A 126 24.01 -22.02 -13.00
C TYR A 126 23.62 -23.20 -12.11
N ALA A 127 23.36 -24.38 -12.68
CA ALA A 127 22.96 -25.59 -11.95
C ALA A 127 23.98 -26.07 -10.91
N GLY A 128 25.26 -25.69 -11.04
CA GLY A 128 26.31 -25.99 -10.07
C GLY A 128 26.49 -24.93 -8.97
N ARG A 129 25.70 -23.84 -8.99
CA ARG A 129 25.77 -22.76 -8.01
C ARG A 129 24.82 -23.01 -6.83
N ASN A 130 24.97 -22.21 -5.75
CA ASN A 130 24.03 -22.28 -4.64
C ASN A 130 22.62 -21.76 -5.06
N GLU A 131 21.59 -22.13 -4.31
CA GLU A 131 20.19 -21.82 -4.63
C GLU A 131 19.90 -20.32 -4.75
N THR A 132 20.54 -19.48 -3.92
CA THR A 132 20.39 -18.03 -3.98
C THR A 132 20.87 -17.47 -5.32
N TYR A 133 22.03 -17.94 -5.77
CA TYR A 133 22.63 -17.51 -7.03
C TYR A 133 21.83 -18.00 -8.25
N GLN A 134 21.34 -19.24 -8.19
CA GLN A 134 20.43 -19.79 -9.21
C GLN A 134 19.16 -18.94 -9.34
N ARG A 135 18.59 -18.52 -8.18
CA ARG A 135 17.41 -17.64 -8.16
C ARG A 135 17.70 -16.30 -8.79
N MET A 136 18.81 -15.64 -8.45
CA MET A 136 19.19 -14.35 -9.03
C MET A 136 19.33 -14.42 -10.56
N ILE A 137 19.95 -15.48 -11.10
CA ILE A 137 20.06 -15.68 -12.56
C ILE A 137 18.68 -15.84 -13.19
N LYS A 138 17.83 -16.63 -12.57
CA LYS A 138 16.45 -16.85 -13.02
C LYS A 138 15.64 -15.55 -12.99
N ASP A 139 15.73 -14.75 -11.92
CA ASP A 139 15.03 -13.47 -11.78
C ASP A 139 15.43 -12.49 -12.91
N VAL A 140 16.71 -12.43 -13.29
CA VAL A 140 17.17 -11.63 -14.44
C VAL A 140 16.57 -12.14 -15.74
N ALA A 141 16.60 -13.45 -15.99
CA ALA A 141 16.07 -14.05 -17.21
C ALA A 141 14.56 -13.83 -17.33
N GLU A 142 13.81 -14.12 -16.26
CA GLU A 142 12.36 -13.89 -16.19
C GLU A 142 12.03 -12.42 -16.37
N GLY A 143 12.74 -11.51 -15.67
CA GLY A 143 12.54 -10.07 -15.77
C GLY A 143 12.71 -9.56 -17.18
N LEU A 144 13.80 -9.89 -17.86
CA LEU A 144 14.06 -9.45 -19.23
C LEU A 144 13.06 -10.02 -20.23
N LEU A 145 12.83 -11.33 -20.20
CA LEU A 145 11.91 -11.98 -21.16
C LEU A 145 10.47 -11.49 -20.98
N CYS A 146 9.95 -11.49 -19.77
CA CYS A 146 8.57 -11.07 -19.53
C CYS A 146 8.36 -9.58 -19.82
N HIS A 147 9.31 -8.73 -19.46
CA HIS A 147 9.17 -7.28 -19.67
C HIS A 147 9.19 -6.89 -21.14
N TYR A 148 10.13 -7.46 -21.91
CA TYR A 148 10.32 -7.05 -23.31
C TYR A 148 9.53 -7.88 -24.32
N LEU A 149 9.31 -9.17 -24.06
CA LEU A 149 8.66 -10.08 -25.01
C LEU A 149 7.25 -10.48 -24.58
N GLY A 150 6.92 -10.44 -23.28
CA GLY A 150 5.65 -10.94 -22.73
C GLY A 150 4.41 -10.37 -23.43
N GLY A 151 3.48 -11.26 -23.82
CA GLY A 151 2.26 -10.92 -24.54
C GLY A 151 2.44 -10.52 -26.00
N ARG A 152 3.64 -10.64 -26.57
CA ARG A 152 3.97 -10.29 -27.97
C ARG A 152 4.20 -11.53 -28.84
N ASP A 153 4.21 -11.35 -30.16
CA ASP A 153 4.55 -12.43 -31.08
C ASP A 153 5.97 -12.98 -30.88
N ALA A 154 6.88 -12.17 -30.37
CA ALA A 154 8.24 -12.57 -30.01
C ALA A 154 8.26 -13.65 -28.92
N GLU A 155 7.40 -13.56 -27.90
CA GLU A 155 7.24 -14.59 -26.86
C GLU A 155 6.92 -15.95 -27.45
N ARG A 156 5.91 -16.00 -28.35
CA ARG A 156 5.53 -17.25 -29.01
C ARG A 156 6.68 -17.85 -29.81
N GLN A 157 7.42 -17.05 -30.57
CA GLN A 157 8.57 -17.49 -31.35
C GLN A 157 9.67 -18.04 -30.46
N VAL A 158 9.93 -17.42 -29.29
CA VAL A 158 10.91 -17.93 -28.33
C VAL A 158 10.45 -19.27 -27.74
N ILE A 159 9.21 -19.40 -27.33
CA ILE A 159 8.68 -20.67 -26.77
C ILE A 159 8.69 -21.79 -27.82
N GLU A 160 8.37 -21.49 -29.09
CA GLU A 160 8.43 -22.47 -30.19
C GLU A 160 9.86 -22.99 -30.45
N ARG A 161 10.87 -22.09 -30.39
CA ARG A 161 12.27 -22.48 -30.58
C ARG A 161 12.91 -23.09 -29.33
N MET A 162 12.50 -22.61 -28.14
CA MET A 162 13.07 -22.96 -26.84
C MET A 162 11.93 -23.31 -25.86
N PRO A 163 11.35 -24.50 -25.95
CA PRO A 163 10.17 -24.88 -25.16
C PRO A 163 10.37 -24.75 -23.64
N ASP A 164 11.59 -25.00 -23.15
CA ASP A 164 11.93 -24.88 -21.71
C ASP A 164 11.82 -23.43 -21.19
N TYR A 165 11.85 -22.43 -22.11
CA TYR A 165 11.65 -21.03 -21.74
C TYR A 165 10.20 -20.67 -21.41
N ARG A 166 9.24 -21.56 -21.69
CA ARG A 166 7.84 -21.36 -21.30
C ARG A 166 7.72 -21.05 -19.81
N ASP A 167 8.45 -21.75 -18.96
CA ASP A 167 8.41 -21.54 -17.50
C ASP A 167 9.09 -20.25 -17.03
N LEU A 168 9.80 -19.55 -17.90
CA LEU A 168 10.32 -18.20 -17.66
C LEU A 168 9.24 -17.15 -17.93
N PHE A 169 8.35 -17.34 -18.90
CA PHE A 169 7.25 -16.42 -19.22
C PHE A 169 6.02 -16.66 -18.34
N TYR A 170 5.77 -17.91 -17.97
CA TYR A 170 4.56 -18.32 -17.28
C TYR A 170 4.86 -19.02 -15.97
N GLN A 171 4.04 -18.72 -14.98
CA GLN A 171 4.04 -19.44 -13.70
C GLN A 171 3.01 -20.58 -13.75
N PRO A 172 3.42 -21.86 -13.64
CA PRO A 172 2.49 -22.95 -13.57
C PRO A 172 1.82 -23.03 -12.20
N HIS A 173 0.50 -23.22 -12.19
CA HIS A 173 -0.32 -23.47 -11.02
C HIS A 173 -0.98 -24.83 -11.15
N PHE A 174 -0.69 -25.72 -10.23
CA PHE A 174 -1.22 -27.09 -10.21
C PHE A 174 -2.58 -27.14 -9.53
N TYR A 175 -3.54 -27.83 -10.15
CA TYR A 175 -4.87 -28.07 -9.61
C TYR A 175 -5.31 -29.51 -9.85
N TRP A 176 -5.94 -30.11 -8.83
CA TRP A 176 -6.60 -31.39 -8.97
C TRP A 176 -7.86 -31.27 -9.85
N SER A 177 -8.24 -32.35 -10.52
CA SER A 177 -9.39 -32.37 -11.43
C SER A 177 -10.75 -32.08 -10.79
N GLU A 178 -10.83 -32.16 -9.45
CA GLU A 178 -12.02 -31.80 -8.67
C GLU A 178 -12.18 -30.29 -8.47
N VAL A 179 -11.15 -29.50 -8.72
CA VAL A 179 -11.21 -28.04 -8.60
C VAL A 179 -11.79 -27.47 -9.90
N PRO A 180 -12.96 -26.80 -9.87
CA PRO A 180 -13.52 -26.15 -11.05
C PRO A 180 -12.58 -25.07 -11.61
N LEU A 181 -12.58 -24.91 -12.95
CA LEU A 181 -11.74 -23.94 -13.63
C LEU A 181 -11.91 -22.51 -13.08
N ASP A 182 -13.16 -22.07 -12.88
CA ASP A 182 -13.46 -20.74 -12.35
C ASP A 182 -12.85 -20.51 -10.97
N ASP A 183 -12.85 -21.55 -10.11
CA ASP A 183 -12.25 -21.47 -8.78
C ASP A 183 -10.72 -21.44 -8.86
N ALA A 184 -10.14 -22.18 -9.81
CA ALA A 184 -8.69 -22.16 -10.05
C ALA A 184 -8.23 -20.80 -10.62
N ILE A 185 -8.94 -20.26 -11.62
CA ILE A 185 -8.69 -18.92 -12.17
C ILE A 185 -8.80 -17.86 -11.07
N ARG A 186 -9.84 -17.96 -10.23
CA ARG A 186 -10.04 -17.06 -9.11
C ARG A 186 -8.83 -17.05 -8.18
N LYS A 187 -8.31 -18.20 -7.81
CA LYS A 187 -7.12 -18.32 -6.95
C LYS A 187 -5.87 -17.65 -7.52
N ILE A 188 -5.72 -17.63 -8.83
CA ILE A 188 -4.57 -17.00 -9.51
C ILE A 188 -4.75 -15.47 -9.57
N TYR A 189 -5.96 -15.00 -9.86
CA TYR A 189 -6.22 -13.58 -10.18
C TYR A 189 -6.92 -12.78 -9.09
N GLU A 190 -7.38 -13.39 -8.00
CA GLU A 190 -8.13 -12.70 -6.94
C GLU A 190 -7.47 -11.44 -6.38
N PRO A 191 -6.16 -11.28 -6.32
CA PRO A 191 -5.56 -10.00 -5.97
C PRO A 191 -5.87 -8.87 -6.95
N LYS A 192 -6.24 -9.20 -8.19
CA LYS A 192 -6.43 -8.24 -9.31
C LYS A 192 -7.88 -8.07 -9.76
N LEU A 193 -8.77 -8.99 -9.40
CA LEU A 193 -10.17 -9.02 -9.88
C LEU A 193 -11.17 -8.50 -8.84
N ALA A 194 -11.02 -7.26 -8.41
CA ALA A 194 -12.03 -6.56 -7.60
C ALA A 194 -13.40 -6.36 -8.33
N GLU A 195 -13.53 -6.84 -9.58
CA GLU A 195 -14.69 -6.60 -10.47
C GLU A 195 -15.38 -7.86 -11.02
N TRP A 196 -15.07 -9.06 -10.52
CA TRP A 196 -15.78 -10.27 -10.95
C TRP A 196 -17.18 -10.32 -10.32
N PRO A 197 -18.26 -10.62 -11.08
CA PRO A 197 -19.59 -10.73 -10.50
C PRO A 197 -19.63 -11.86 -9.47
N VAL A 198 -19.93 -11.48 -8.23
CA VAL A 198 -20.04 -12.37 -7.07
C VAL A 198 -21.36 -13.15 -7.15
N SER A 199 -21.43 -14.19 -7.97
CA SER A 199 -22.49 -15.19 -7.86
C SER A 199 -21.92 -16.48 -7.25
N LYS A 200 -22.24 -16.68 -5.97
CA LYS A 200 -21.90 -17.82 -5.11
C LYS A 200 -20.52 -17.79 -4.44
N ILE A 201 -20.33 -16.85 -3.51
CA ILE A 201 -19.40 -17.08 -2.42
C ILE A 201 -20.16 -17.89 -1.37
N SER A 202 -19.88 -19.18 -1.29
CA SER A 202 -20.19 -19.96 -0.08
C SER A 202 -19.36 -19.35 1.06
N ASN A 203 -20.02 -19.02 2.19
CA ASN A 203 -19.38 -18.55 3.39
C ASN A 203 -18.22 -19.48 3.78
N MET A 204 -16.97 -19.10 3.47
CA MET A 204 -15.83 -19.77 4.07
C MET A 204 -15.92 -19.55 5.57
N ASN A 205 -15.80 -20.64 6.34
CA ASN A 205 -15.80 -20.56 7.79
C ASN A 205 -14.58 -19.74 8.23
N ILE A 206 -14.79 -18.46 8.54
CA ILE A 206 -13.76 -17.62 9.13
C ILE A 206 -13.36 -18.24 10.46
N ASN A 207 -12.05 -18.42 10.68
CA ASN A 207 -11.56 -18.82 11.99
C ASN A 207 -11.93 -17.74 13.03
N LYS A 208 -12.90 -18.06 13.89
CA LYS A 208 -13.46 -17.10 14.86
C LYS A 208 -12.42 -16.55 15.82
N MET A 209 -11.50 -17.38 16.28
CA MET A 209 -10.43 -16.96 17.18
C MET A 209 -9.50 -15.94 16.50
N ASN A 210 -9.13 -16.19 15.25
CA ASN A 210 -8.30 -15.24 14.49
C ASN A 210 -9.06 -13.93 14.22
N LEU A 211 -10.34 -13.99 13.87
CA LEU A 211 -11.19 -12.81 13.67
C LEU A 211 -11.26 -11.96 14.95
N GLU A 212 -11.58 -12.57 16.09
CA GLU A 212 -11.69 -11.88 17.39
C GLU A 212 -10.35 -11.24 17.79
N ASN A 213 -9.23 -11.97 17.61
CA ASN A 213 -7.90 -11.44 17.89
C ASN A 213 -7.58 -10.24 17.00
N LEU A 214 -7.83 -10.36 15.70
CA LEU A 214 -7.53 -9.27 14.74
C LEU A 214 -8.42 -8.05 14.97
N GLN A 215 -9.70 -8.24 15.31
CA GLN A 215 -10.58 -7.15 15.74
C GLN A 215 -10.05 -6.45 16.99
N ALA A 216 -9.58 -7.21 17.99
CA ALA A 216 -9.00 -6.65 19.22
C ALA A 216 -7.71 -5.87 18.92
N GLU A 217 -6.84 -6.40 18.06
CA GLU A 217 -5.61 -5.73 17.60
C GLU A 217 -5.93 -4.41 16.87
N MET A 218 -6.89 -4.42 15.96
CA MET A 218 -7.31 -3.21 15.23
C MET A 218 -7.91 -2.15 16.18
N ARG A 219 -8.70 -2.54 17.19
CA ARG A 219 -9.22 -1.62 18.21
C ARG A 219 -8.09 -1.03 19.06
N ALA A 220 -7.10 -1.86 19.46
CA ALA A 220 -5.93 -1.38 20.20
C ALA A 220 -5.13 -0.34 19.37
N LEU A 221 -5.09 -0.49 18.06
CA LEU A 221 -4.50 0.46 17.12
C LEU A 221 -5.43 1.64 16.78
N LYS A 222 -6.59 1.76 17.41
CA LYS A 222 -7.58 2.83 17.18
C LYS A 222 -8.04 2.94 15.73
N VAL A 223 -8.19 1.79 15.06
CA VAL A 223 -8.80 1.70 13.73
C VAL A 223 -10.31 1.87 13.86
N ASP A 224 -10.91 2.54 12.88
CA ASP A 224 -12.36 2.77 12.82
C ASP A 224 -13.15 1.46 12.70
N GLU A 225 -14.32 1.37 13.38
CA GLU A 225 -15.15 0.17 13.38
C GLU A 225 -15.68 -0.21 11.98
N GLN A 226 -15.82 0.75 11.06
CA GLN A 226 -16.21 0.47 9.67
C GLN A 226 -15.11 -0.31 8.94
N LEU A 227 -13.84 0.00 9.20
CA LEU A 227 -12.70 -0.74 8.65
C LEU A 227 -12.57 -2.12 9.29
N ILE A 228 -12.91 -2.26 10.58
CA ILE A 228 -12.96 -3.57 11.26
C ILE A 228 -14.03 -4.47 10.64
N ALA A 229 -15.22 -3.93 10.36
CA ALA A 229 -16.27 -4.67 9.67
C ALA A 229 -15.89 -5.00 8.21
N ALA A 230 -15.19 -4.11 7.53
CA ALA A 230 -14.68 -4.36 6.18
C ALA A 230 -13.62 -5.47 6.18
N MET A 231 -12.74 -5.54 7.19
CA MET A 231 -11.75 -6.60 7.37
C MET A 231 -12.43 -7.97 7.51
N GLU A 232 -13.46 -8.09 8.34
CA GLU A 232 -14.24 -9.34 8.49
C GLU A 232 -14.82 -9.81 7.14
N LYS A 233 -15.39 -8.87 6.38
CA LYS A 233 -15.94 -9.16 5.05
C LYS A 233 -14.87 -9.66 4.08
N GLU A 234 -13.67 -9.06 4.08
CA GLU A 234 -12.57 -9.50 3.22
C GLU A 234 -11.99 -10.85 3.66
N MET A 235 -11.88 -11.12 4.96
CA MET A 235 -11.52 -12.44 5.48
C MET A 235 -12.51 -13.50 5.03
N GLY A 236 -13.82 -13.19 5.05
CA GLY A 236 -14.88 -14.09 4.56
C GLY A 236 -14.78 -14.42 3.06
N ARG A 237 -14.05 -13.61 2.28
CA ARG A 237 -13.74 -13.85 0.88
C ARG A 237 -12.55 -14.77 0.66
N GLY A 238 -11.78 -15.07 1.72
CA GLY A 238 -10.64 -15.98 1.67
C GLY A 238 -9.43 -15.47 0.88
N ARG A 239 -9.29 -14.16 0.69
CA ARG A 239 -8.17 -13.57 -0.05
C ARG A 239 -6.88 -13.66 0.77
N PRO A 240 -5.79 -14.24 0.26
CA PRO A 240 -4.55 -14.38 1.02
C PRO A 240 -3.85 -13.04 1.31
N LEU A 241 -4.12 -12.02 0.48
CA LEU A 241 -3.67 -10.64 0.64
C LEU A 241 -4.83 -9.70 0.35
N PHE A 242 -5.05 -8.73 1.23
CA PHE A 242 -5.99 -7.66 0.94
C PHE A 242 -5.60 -6.37 1.65
N GLU A 243 -6.11 -5.27 1.15
CA GLU A 243 -5.91 -3.94 1.70
C GLU A 243 -7.25 -3.28 1.97
N LEU A 244 -7.31 -2.57 3.09
CA LEU A 244 -8.44 -1.69 3.38
C LEU A 244 -7.98 -0.25 3.30
N ARG A 245 -8.72 0.56 2.61
CA ARG A 245 -8.38 1.95 2.33
C ARG A 245 -9.45 2.88 2.84
N ALA A 246 -9.02 3.98 3.44
CA ALA A 246 -9.91 5.03 3.94
C ALA A 246 -9.28 6.41 3.72
N ALA A 247 -10.12 7.40 3.56
CA ALA A 247 -9.75 8.81 3.60
C ALA A 247 -10.04 9.35 5.00
N VAL A 248 -9.04 9.94 5.65
CA VAL A 248 -9.15 10.52 6.98
C VAL A 248 -9.08 12.03 6.87
N LEU A 249 -10.11 12.71 7.36
CA LEU A 249 -10.13 14.18 7.43
C LEU A 249 -9.16 14.65 8.52
N ILE A 250 -8.40 15.69 8.20
CA ILE A 250 -7.48 16.36 9.10
C ILE A 250 -7.74 17.85 9.12
N ASP A 251 -7.08 18.61 10.00
CA ASP A 251 -7.30 20.06 10.16
C ASP A 251 -7.15 20.86 8.85
N ARG A 252 -6.27 20.41 7.94
CA ARG A 252 -6.00 21.08 6.66
C ARG A 252 -5.90 20.08 5.52
N GLY A 253 -7.01 19.43 5.17
CA GLY A 253 -7.06 18.52 4.03
C GLY A 253 -7.47 17.09 4.41
N GLN A 254 -6.89 16.14 3.71
CA GLN A 254 -7.18 14.72 3.81
C GLN A 254 -5.87 13.93 3.86
N MET A 255 -5.86 12.86 4.64
CA MET A 255 -4.85 11.80 4.57
C MET A 255 -5.48 10.51 4.09
N ASP A 256 -4.71 9.75 3.36
CA ASP A 256 -5.10 8.45 2.85
C ASP A 256 -4.47 7.37 3.75
N LEU A 257 -5.31 6.50 4.31
CA LEU A 257 -4.94 5.38 5.16
C LEU A 257 -5.08 4.08 4.37
N THR A 258 -4.04 3.23 4.41
CA THR A 258 -4.07 1.88 3.84
C THR A 258 -3.63 0.87 4.91
N LEU A 259 -4.50 -0.09 5.23
CA LEU A 259 -4.21 -1.20 6.15
C LEU A 259 -3.89 -2.44 5.32
N HIS A 260 -2.76 -3.11 5.60
CA HIS A 260 -2.31 -4.27 4.85
C HIS A 260 -2.53 -5.55 5.66
N PHE A 261 -3.22 -6.51 5.06
CA PHE A 261 -3.52 -7.82 5.65
C PHE A 261 -2.92 -8.93 4.82
N LYS A 262 -2.36 -9.91 5.50
CA LYS A 262 -1.76 -11.09 4.87
C LYS A 262 -2.18 -12.34 5.63
N GLN A 263 -2.60 -13.36 4.89
CA GLN A 263 -2.80 -14.70 5.43
C GLN A 263 -1.45 -15.40 5.62
N SER A 264 -1.35 -16.21 6.68
CA SER A 264 -0.19 -17.07 6.91
C SER A 264 0.01 -18.06 5.75
N GLY A 265 1.25 -18.34 5.39
CA GLY A 265 1.55 -19.40 4.42
C GLY A 265 1.35 -20.81 4.96
N SER A 266 1.22 -20.98 6.29
CA SER A 266 1.11 -22.28 6.98
C SER A 266 -0.22 -22.48 7.72
N SER A 267 -1.10 -21.48 7.74
CA SER A 267 -2.40 -21.54 8.41
C SER A 267 -3.42 -20.61 7.76
N GLU A 268 -4.68 -20.75 8.15
CA GLU A 268 -5.79 -19.86 7.73
C GLU A 268 -5.78 -18.48 8.42
N PHE A 269 -4.81 -18.20 9.30
CA PHE A 269 -4.76 -16.98 10.10
C PHE A 269 -4.28 -15.79 9.28
N TYR A 270 -4.98 -14.66 9.46
CA TYR A 270 -4.61 -13.36 8.92
C TYR A 270 -3.88 -12.53 9.96
N TYR A 271 -3.00 -11.66 9.47
CA TYR A 271 -2.21 -10.72 10.27
C TYR A 271 -2.23 -9.34 9.64
N MET A 272 -2.28 -8.31 10.48
CA MET A 272 -2.03 -6.94 10.09
C MET A 272 -0.68 -6.51 10.67
N ASN A 273 0.35 -6.46 9.82
CA ASN A 273 1.73 -6.16 10.25
C ASN A 273 2.13 -4.72 9.99
N ARG A 274 1.37 -3.99 9.21
CA ARG A 274 1.64 -2.60 8.86
C ARG A 274 0.41 -1.87 8.38
N TYR A 275 0.50 -0.56 8.46
CA TYR A 275 -0.39 0.35 7.75
C TYR A 275 0.43 1.51 7.16
N GLU A 276 -0.13 2.19 6.17
CA GLU A 276 0.50 3.33 5.51
C GLU A 276 -0.40 4.55 5.60
N ILE A 277 0.21 5.70 5.76
CA ILE A 277 -0.47 6.99 5.69
C ILE A 277 0.21 7.84 4.63
N SER A 278 -0.58 8.29 3.65
CA SER A 278 -0.16 9.22 2.62
C SER A 278 -0.85 10.56 2.80
N MET A 279 -0.06 11.63 2.82
CA MET A 279 -0.55 13.01 2.95
C MET A 279 -0.38 13.73 1.62
N THR A 280 -1.49 14.22 1.08
CA THR A 280 -1.54 15.07 -0.11
C THR A 280 -2.09 16.44 0.25
N SER A 281 -1.95 17.40 -0.67
CA SER A 281 -2.61 18.71 -0.55
C SER A 281 -4.00 18.73 -1.23
N ALA A 282 -4.55 17.55 -1.55
CA ALA A 282 -5.88 17.45 -2.11
C ALA A 282 -6.94 17.91 -1.10
N LYS A 283 -7.99 18.56 -1.60
CA LYS A 283 -9.15 18.90 -0.77
C LYS A 283 -9.86 17.62 -0.33
N PRO A 284 -10.44 17.58 0.88
CA PRO A 284 -11.24 16.46 1.34
C PRO A 284 -12.37 16.14 0.37
N LEU A 285 -12.61 14.84 0.18
CA LEU A 285 -13.76 14.37 -0.58
C LEU A 285 -15.06 14.71 0.17
N GLU A 286 -16.02 15.27 -0.54
CA GLU A 286 -17.39 15.40 -0.04
C GLU A 286 -18.05 14.02 0.09
N ALA A 287 -19.03 13.89 0.98
CA ALA A 287 -19.71 12.63 1.23
C ALA A 287 -20.31 12.02 -0.06
N GLY A 288 -19.98 10.77 -0.32
CA GLY A 288 -20.43 10.01 -1.48
C GLY A 288 -19.71 10.35 -2.80
N ARG A 289 -18.72 11.25 -2.80
CA ARG A 289 -17.85 11.49 -3.96
C ARG A 289 -16.61 10.58 -3.91
N GLN A 290 -16.06 10.31 -5.08
CA GLN A 290 -14.85 9.49 -5.26
C GLN A 290 -13.99 10.11 -6.36
N TYR A 291 -12.70 9.80 -6.35
CA TYR A 291 -11.84 10.07 -7.50
C TYR A 291 -12.17 9.07 -8.60
N MET A 292 -12.17 9.54 -9.84
CA MET A 292 -12.41 8.73 -11.03
C MET A 292 -11.31 8.98 -12.05
N VAL A 293 -10.73 7.91 -12.57
CA VAL A 293 -9.78 7.98 -13.68
C VAL A 293 -10.43 7.36 -14.90
N LEU A 294 -10.62 8.18 -15.94
CA LEU A 294 -11.38 7.83 -17.15
C LEU A 294 -10.44 7.62 -18.33
N THR A 295 -10.68 6.58 -19.13
CA THR A 295 -9.94 6.30 -20.38
C THR A 295 -10.43 7.10 -21.56
N GLY A 296 -11.63 7.67 -21.47
CA GLY A 296 -12.33 8.30 -22.59
C GLY A 296 -13.06 7.32 -23.50
N GLU A 297 -12.99 6.03 -23.23
CA GLU A 297 -13.73 4.97 -23.92
C GLU A 297 -15.14 4.85 -23.35
N LYS A 298 -16.03 4.28 -24.16
CA LYS A 298 -17.40 3.97 -23.76
C LYS A 298 -17.59 2.45 -23.85
N ASN A 299 -18.32 1.88 -22.88
CA ASN A 299 -18.72 0.49 -22.92
C ASN A 299 -19.82 0.28 -24.00
N GLU A 300 -20.24 -0.96 -24.21
CA GLU A 300 -21.29 -1.35 -25.16
C GLU A 300 -22.63 -0.62 -24.92
N LYS A 301 -22.87 -0.15 -23.70
CA LYS A 301 -24.07 0.63 -23.31
C LYS A 301 -23.89 2.13 -23.51
N GLY A 302 -22.77 2.59 -24.04
CA GLY A 302 -22.45 4.00 -24.25
C GLY A 302 -22.02 4.75 -22.99
N GLU A 303 -21.78 4.06 -21.85
CA GLU A 303 -21.33 4.66 -20.60
C GLU A 303 -19.82 4.82 -20.61
N GLN A 304 -19.31 5.88 -19.96
CA GLN A 304 -17.87 6.10 -19.84
C GLN A 304 -17.20 5.03 -18.96
N VAL A 305 -16.10 4.46 -19.46
CA VAL A 305 -15.26 3.52 -18.69
C VAL A 305 -14.37 4.32 -17.74
N TYR A 306 -14.42 3.98 -16.46
CA TYR A 306 -13.61 4.62 -15.43
C TYR A 306 -13.25 3.65 -14.32
N LYS A 307 -12.16 3.98 -13.61
CA LYS A 307 -11.77 3.33 -12.35
C LYS A 307 -11.94 4.33 -11.20
N SER A 308 -12.55 3.88 -10.12
CA SER A 308 -12.81 4.72 -8.95
C SER A 308 -11.79 4.48 -7.83
N PHE A 309 -11.53 5.54 -7.06
CA PHE A 309 -10.60 5.54 -5.94
C PHE A 309 -11.17 6.39 -4.80
N VAL A 310 -10.96 5.96 -3.57
CA VAL A 310 -11.24 6.77 -2.37
C VAL A 310 -10.05 7.63 -1.95
N ASN A 311 -8.89 7.37 -2.52
CA ASN A 311 -7.57 7.81 -2.12
C ASN A 311 -6.98 8.72 -3.22
N ALA A 312 -6.61 9.97 -2.86
CA ALA A 312 -6.09 10.95 -3.81
C ALA A 312 -4.72 10.55 -4.36
N ALA A 313 -3.85 10.01 -3.50
CA ALA A 313 -2.50 9.62 -3.90
C ALA A 313 -2.54 8.51 -4.94
N GLU A 314 -3.33 7.47 -4.68
CA GLU A 314 -3.50 6.34 -5.60
C GLU A 314 -4.15 6.77 -6.94
N ALA A 315 -5.20 7.60 -6.88
CA ALA A 315 -5.84 8.10 -8.09
C ALA A 315 -4.86 8.90 -8.98
N MET A 316 -4.03 9.75 -8.36
CA MET A 316 -3.00 10.53 -9.07
C MET A 316 -1.90 9.63 -9.63
N GLU A 317 -1.46 8.63 -8.87
CA GLU A 317 -0.46 7.68 -9.32
C GLU A 317 -0.98 6.87 -10.51
N TYR A 318 -2.17 6.30 -10.38
CA TYR A 318 -2.82 5.57 -11.47
C TYR A 318 -3.01 6.45 -12.72
N PHE A 319 -3.45 7.70 -12.55
CA PHE A 319 -3.59 8.64 -13.67
C PHE A 319 -2.24 8.94 -14.35
N LYS A 320 -1.14 9.05 -13.59
CA LYS A 320 0.20 9.35 -14.12
C LYS A 320 0.85 8.15 -14.80
N SER A 321 0.69 6.95 -14.25
CA SER A 321 1.41 5.73 -14.66
C SER A 321 0.68 4.91 -15.73
N THR A 322 -0.68 4.94 -15.77
CA THR A 322 -1.44 4.05 -16.65
C THR A 322 -1.59 4.63 -18.05
N PRO A 323 -1.15 3.93 -19.10
CA PRO A 323 -1.40 4.32 -20.49
C PRO A 323 -2.90 4.36 -20.81
N GLY A 324 -3.28 5.20 -21.79
CA GLY A 324 -4.66 5.26 -22.30
C GLY A 324 -5.67 6.02 -21.44
N VAL A 325 -5.37 6.32 -20.15
CA VAL A 325 -6.25 7.19 -19.36
C VAL A 325 -6.11 8.64 -19.79
N LYS A 326 -7.24 9.36 -19.83
CA LYS A 326 -7.31 10.73 -20.36
C LYS A 326 -7.69 11.77 -19.31
N GLU A 327 -8.41 11.38 -18.27
CA GLU A 327 -8.98 12.31 -17.31
C GLU A 327 -8.94 11.77 -15.89
N LEU A 328 -8.55 12.63 -14.95
CA LEU A 328 -8.73 12.46 -13.51
C LEU A 328 -9.81 13.43 -13.06
N ALA A 329 -10.84 12.93 -12.40
CA ALA A 329 -12.00 13.72 -11.96
C ALA A 329 -12.44 13.32 -10.56
N VAL A 330 -13.34 14.10 -9.96
CA VAL A 330 -14.02 13.80 -8.69
C VAL A 330 -15.52 13.94 -8.85
N GLY A 331 -16.31 13.00 -8.37
CA GLY A 331 -17.76 13.02 -8.47
C GLY A 331 -18.40 11.76 -7.90
N LYS A 332 -19.74 11.67 -7.96
CA LYS A 332 -20.50 10.45 -7.60
C LYS A 332 -20.56 9.49 -8.79
N THR A 333 -20.71 10.04 -9.97
CA THR A 333 -20.78 9.33 -11.26
C THR A 333 -20.03 10.12 -12.33
N PRO A 334 -19.70 9.50 -13.48
CA PRO A 334 -19.10 10.23 -14.59
C PRO A 334 -19.95 11.40 -15.13
N GLY A 335 -21.26 11.37 -14.88
CA GLY A 335 -22.19 12.44 -15.33
C GLY A 335 -22.17 13.69 -14.45
N ASP A 336 -21.80 13.59 -13.17
CA ASP A 336 -21.71 14.71 -12.22
C ASP A 336 -20.26 15.01 -11.78
N LYS A 337 -19.30 14.63 -12.61
CA LYS A 337 -17.88 14.78 -12.30
C LYS A 337 -17.39 16.22 -12.43
N PHE A 338 -16.41 16.56 -11.62
CA PHE A 338 -15.56 17.73 -11.75
C PHE A 338 -14.16 17.30 -12.16
N THR A 339 -13.67 17.81 -13.30
CA THR A 339 -12.36 17.45 -13.85
C THR A 339 -11.24 18.09 -13.05
N LEU A 340 -10.32 17.28 -12.56
CA LEU A 340 -9.13 17.70 -11.80
C LEU A 340 -7.89 17.83 -12.69
N ALA A 341 -7.70 16.90 -13.63
CA ALA A 341 -6.62 16.95 -14.61
C ALA A 341 -7.00 16.18 -15.88
N THR A 342 -6.42 16.62 -17.01
CA THR A 342 -6.51 15.90 -18.29
C THR A 342 -5.13 15.72 -18.88
N ARG A 343 -5.00 14.70 -19.76
CA ARG A 343 -3.78 14.49 -20.53
C ARG A 343 -4.11 13.97 -21.93
N ASP A 344 -3.27 14.34 -22.88
CA ASP A 344 -3.24 13.76 -24.21
C ASP A 344 -2.03 12.82 -24.30
N ALA A 345 -2.31 11.54 -24.52
CA ALA A 345 -1.33 10.47 -24.49
C ALA A 345 -0.45 10.49 -23.21
N VAL A 346 0.73 11.10 -23.27
CA VAL A 346 1.70 11.16 -22.15
C VAL A 346 1.72 12.54 -21.49
N LYS A 347 1.32 13.60 -22.21
CA LYS A 347 1.47 14.98 -21.75
C LYS A 347 0.19 15.44 -21.05
N VAL A 348 0.35 15.94 -19.81
CA VAL A 348 -0.71 16.63 -19.08
C VAL A 348 -0.94 18.00 -19.73
N ASP A 349 -2.17 18.26 -20.15
CA ASP A 349 -2.60 19.49 -20.84
C ASP A 349 -3.40 20.41 -19.91
N TYR A 350 -4.07 19.84 -18.90
CA TYR A 350 -4.82 20.62 -17.92
C TYR A 350 -4.65 20.06 -16.52
N VAL A 351 -4.53 20.93 -15.51
CA VAL A 351 -4.69 20.65 -14.09
C VAL A 351 -5.48 21.78 -13.46
N ASP A 352 -6.57 21.43 -12.77
CA ASP A 352 -7.41 22.40 -12.06
C ASP A 352 -6.60 23.27 -11.10
N LYS A 353 -6.95 24.56 -11.03
CA LYS A 353 -6.21 25.57 -10.25
C LYS A 353 -6.06 25.17 -8.78
N ASP A 354 -7.14 24.68 -8.16
CA ASP A 354 -7.17 24.34 -6.74
C ASP A 354 -6.51 22.98 -6.48
N PHE A 355 -6.39 22.14 -7.51
CA PHE A 355 -5.78 20.82 -7.44
C PHE A 355 -4.27 20.83 -7.79
N LYS A 356 -3.75 21.93 -8.37
CA LYS A 356 -2.32 22.03 -8.77
C LYS A 356 -1.35 21.70 -7.65
N LEU A 357 -1.61 22.17 -6.44
CA LEU A 357 -0.73 21.92 -5.29
C LEU A 357 -0.69 20.43 -4.93
N ALA A 358 -1.80 19.72 -5.02
CA ALA A 358 -1.86 18.29 -4.82
C ALA A 358 -1.18 17.51 -5.95
N TYR A 359 -1.43 17.92 -7.19
CA TYR A 359 -0.95 17.22 -8.38
C TYR A 359 0.57 17.28 -8.56
N TYR A 360 1.17 18.48 -8.36
CA TYR A 360 2.61 18.72 -8.50
C TYR A 360 3.37 18.65 -7.18
N GLY A 361 2.66 18.62 -6.05
CA GLY A 361 3.25 18.53 -4.73
C GLY A 361 3.82 17.13 -4.44
N THR A 362 4.74 17.08 -3.49
CA THR A 362 5.29 15.81 -3.03
C THR A 362 4.28 15.10 -2.13
N ILE A 363 3.91 13.89 -2.49
CA ILE A 363 3.13 13.00 -1.62
C ILE A 363 4.06 12.53 -0.50
N ARG A 364 3.68 12.80 0.75
CA ARG A 364 4.39 12.32 1.92
C ARG A 364 3.76 11.01 2.37
N THR A 365 4.48 9.91 2.21
CA THR A 365 4.03 8.59 2.66
C THR A 365 4.95 8.06 3.74
N ASN A 366 4.40 7.39 4.75
CA ASN A 366 5.13 6.68 5.77
C ASN A 366 4.44 5.35 6.11
N THR A 367 5.23 4.30 6.23
CA THR A 367 4.78 2.98 6.67
C THR A 367 5.00 2.82 8.16
N PHE A 368 3.98 2.39 8.87
CA PHE A 368 3.99 2.10 10.30
C PHE A 368 3.88 0.59 10.50
N TYR A 369 4.91 0.00 11.08
CA TYR A 369 4.92 -1.42 11.42
C TYR A 369 4.27 -1.64 12.80
N VAL A 370 3.44 -2.67 12.88
CA VAL A 370 2.70 -3.04 14.09
C VAL A 370 2.87 -4.54 14.36
N ASP A 371 2.74 -4.92 15.62
CA ASP A 371 2.82 -6.32 16.03
C ASP A 371 1.72 -6.59 17.06
N ARG A 372 0.73 -7.37 16.66
CA ARG A 372 -0.38 -7.81 17.51
C ARG A 372 -1.04 -6.67 18.28
N GLY A 373 -1.40 -5.62 17.56
CA GLY A 373 -2.02 -4.43 18.14
C GLY A 373 -1.07 -3.49 18.89
N LYS A 374 0.24 -3.78 18.94
CA LYS A 374 1.27 -2.92 19.50
C LYS A 374 1.97 -2.12 18.40
N GLY A 375 2.41 -0.93 18.73
CA GLY A 375 3.07 -0.04 17.81
C GLY A 375 2.50 1.38 17.87
N ILE A 376 2.83 2.20 16.90
CA ILE A 376 2.20 3.51 16.74
C ILE A 376 0.77 3.27 16.27
N ASN A 377 -0.25 3.73 17.02
CA ASN A 377 -1.63 3.56 16.59
C ASN A 377 -1.99 4.53 15.44
N VAL A 378 -3.11 4.30 14.75
CA VAL A 378 -3.50 5.07 13.56
C VAL A 378 -3.64 6.56 13.86
N GLN A 379 -4.20 6.94 15.01
CA GLN A 379 -4.35 8.35 15.39
C GLN A 379 -2.99 9.00 15.66
N GLN A 380 -2.08 8.32 16.33
CA GLN A 380 -0.71 8.75 16.52
C GLN A 380 0.02 8.90 15.18
N GLY A 381 -0.14 7.94 14.26
CA GLY A 381 0.43 8.00 12.92
C GLY A 381 -0.05 9.24 12.14
N ILE A 382 -1.35 9.50 12.15
CA ILE A 382 -1.96 10.70 11.54
C ILE A 382 -1.38 11.98 12.14
N ASN A 383 -1.21 12.04 13.46
CA ASN A 383 -0.68 13.22 14.14
C ASN A 383 0.82 13.42 13.85
N LEU A 384 1.62 12.36 13.81
CA LEU A 384 3.02 12.41 13.38
C LEU A 384 3.15 12.94 11.94
N MET A 385 2.31 12.48 11.03
CA MET A 385 2.32 12.94 9.64
C MET A 385 1.95 14.43 9.50
N GLN A 386 1.21 14.99 10.45
CA GLN A 386 0.93 16.42 10.57
C GLN A 386 2.08 17.22 11.22
N GLY A 387 3.15 16.57 11.64
CA GLY A 387 4.30 17.18 12.31
C GLY A 387 4.11 17.38 13.81
N ARG A 388 3.10 16.73 14.41
CA ARG A 388 2.83 16.79 15.85
C ARG A 388 3.66 15.75 16.60
N ALA A 389 3.90 15.99 17.87
CA ALA A 389 4.57 15.06 18.75
C ALA A 389 3.58 14.04 19.35
N ILE A 390 3.99 12.79 19.49
CA ILE A 390 3.28 11.74 20.22
C ILE A 390 4.15 11.23 21.36
N TYR A 391 3.53 10.80 22.46
CA TYR A 391 4.22 10.19 23.60
C TYR A 391 4.05 8.68 23.61
N ARG A 392 5.18 7.97 23.80
CA ARG A 392 5.20 6.52 23.95
C ARG A 392 5.89 6.17 25.27
N ASP A 393 5.30 5.25 26.03
CA ASP A 393 5.82 4.76 27.31
C ASP A 393 6.20 3.27 27.28
N ASP A 394 6.15 2.69 26.08
CA ASP A 394 6.40 1.28 25.78
C ASP A 394 7.55 1.06 24.79
N LEU A 395 8.43 2.04 24.61
CA LEU A 395 9.60 1.92 23.75
C LEU A 395 10.62 0.97 24.37
N VAL A 396 11.23 0.11 23.55
CA VAL A 396 12.22 -0.85 24.02
C VAL A 396 13.58 -0.53 23.41
N ASN A 397 14.58 -0.38 24.26
CA ASN A 397 15.97 -0.28 23.84
C ASN A 397 16.43 -1.66 23.33
N ARG A 398 16.72 -1.77 22.04
CA ARG A 398 17.10 -3.05 21.42
C ARG A 398 18.42 -3.63 21.96
N GLY A 399 19.30 -2.78 22.51
CA GLY A 399 20.59 -3.22 23.04
C GLY A 399 20.49 -3.77 24.47
N THR A 400 19.65 -3.15 25.32
CA THR A 400 19.52 -3.50 26.74
C THR A 400 18.25 -4.25 27.08
N GLY A 401 17.22 -4.23 26.23
CA GLY A 401 15.90 -4.75 26.50
C GLY A 401 15.05 -3.88 27.44
N GLU A 402 15.57 -2.75 27.91
CA GLU A 402 14.89 -1.88 28.86
C GLU A 402 13.77 -1.09 28.18
N VAL A 403 12.64 -0.96 28.89
CA VAL A 403 11.52 -0.12 28.48
C VAL A 403 11.82 1.33 28.86
N TYR A 404 11.65 2.24 27.92
CA TYR A 404 11.80 3.67 28.14
C TYR A 404 10.66 4.48 27.54
N LYS A 405 10.58 5.74 27.95
CA LYS A 405 9.51 6.65 27.57
C LYS A 405 10.08 7.83 26.82
N ALA A 406 9.41 8.24 25.74
CA ALA A 406 9.81 9.43 24.98
C ALA A 406 8.66 10.01 24.17
N TRP A 407 8.75 11.32 23.95
CA TRP A 407 8.04 11.99 22.88
C TRP A 407 8.73 11.68 21.55
N ASN A 408 7.95 11.48 20.50
CA ASN A 408 8.43 11.17 19.17
C ASN A 408 7.90 12.18 18.17
N THR A 409 8.74 12.65 17.26
CA THR A 409 8.40 13.55 16.15
C THR A 409 9.06 13.05 14.87
N PHE A 410 8.51 13.41 13.70
CA PHE A 410 9.19 13.18 12.43
C PHE A 410 10.11 14.33 12.05
N GLU A 411 11.28 13.99 11.50
CA GLU A 411 12.23 14.95 10.90
C GLU A 411 12.01 15.00 9.38
N PHE A 412 11.04 15.81 8.93
CA PHE A 412 10.66 15.90 7.51
C PHE A 412 11.74 16.47 6.59
N ASN A 413 12.72 17.15 7.13
CA ASN A 413 13.82 17.79 6.38
C ASN A 413 15.04 16.87 6.23
N GLU A 414 15.05 15.72 6.90
CA GLU A 414 16.10 14.73 6.77
C GLU A 414 15.76 13.71 5.68
N ALA A 415 16.80 13.09 5.11
CA ALA A 415 16.63 11.99 4.17
C ALA A 415 15.89 10.84 4.87
N LYS A 416 14.94 10.24 4.16
CA LYS A 416 14.21 9.06 4.62
C LYS A 416 15.17 7.89 4.87
N ASP A 417 14.73 6.93 5.66
CA ASP A 417 15.47 5.69 5.88
C ASP A 417 15.47 4.79 4.63
N LYS A 418 16.18 3.67 4.71
CA LYS A 418 16.26 2.68 3.60
C LYS A 418 14.93 2.03 3.22
N TYR A 419 13.89 2.19 4.03
CA TYR A 419 12.54 1.70 3.79
C TYR A 419 11.59 2.80 3.31
N GLY A 420 12.10 3.98 3.04
CA GLY A 420 11.30 5.12 2.60
C GLY A 420 10.51 5.83 3.71
N ASN A 421 10.81 5.58 4.98
CA ASN A 421 10.13 6.18 6.12
C ASN A 421 10.84 7.42 6.64
N PHE A 422 10.09 8.35 7.24
CA PHE A 422 10.66 9.50 7.92
C PHE A 422 11.41 9.07 9.18
N LYS A 423 12.55 9.72 9.44
CA LYS A 423 13.29 9.50 10.67
C LYS A 423 12.53 10.03 11.86
N VAL A 424 12.57 9.27 12.95
CA VAL A 424 11.94 9.63 14.24
C VAL A 424 12.98 10.27 15.13
N LYS A 425 12.69 11.48 15.63
CA LYS A 425 13.44 12.11 16.69
C LYS A 425 12.73 11.90 18.01
N GLN A 426 13.51 11.49 19.03
CA GLN A 426 13.00 11.17 20.35
C GLN A 426 13.46 12.19 21.38
N TYR A 427 12.56 12.54 22.30
CA TYR A 427 12.80 13.42 23.43
C TYR A 427 12.40 12.66 24.70
N GLY A 428 13.39 12.00 25.32
CA GLY A 428 13.22 11.23 26.55
C GLY A 428 13.27 12.08 27.82
N GLU A 429 13.14 11.43 28.96
CA GLU A 429 13.18 12.08 30.30
C GLU A 429 14.47 12.88 30.54
N ASN A 430 15.60 12.46 29.95
CA ASN A 430 16.88 13.14 30.04
C ASN A 430 17.00 14.41 29.19
N TYR A 431 15.96 14.77 28.42
CA TYR A 431 15.99 15.97 27.57
C TYR A 431 15.70 17.28 28.35
N GLY A 432 15.44 17.17 29.65
CA GLY A 432 15.52 18.29 30.58
C GLY A 432 14.20 18.89 31.06
N VAL A 433 13.07 18.75 30.33
CA VAL A 433 11.77 19.29 30.75
C VAL A 433 10.69 18.24 30.61
N ASP A 434 10.01 17.96 31.71
CA ASP A 434 8.80 17.12 31.69
C ASP A 434 7.62 17.94 31.14
N VAL A 435 7.36 17.76 29.84
CA VAL A 435 6.29 18.49 29.13
C VAL A 435 4.92 18.29 29.80
N LEU A 436 4.65 17.12 30.38
CA LEU A 436 3.36 16.87 31.05
C LEU A 436 3.24 17.65 32.36
N LYS A 437 4.32 17.79 33.12
CA LYS A 437 4.33 18.66 34.32
C LYS A 437 4.20 20.11 33.96
N GLU A 438 4.81 20.56 32.87
CA GLU A 438 4.72 21.93 32.37
C GLU A 438 3.28 22.38 32.09
N LEU A 439 2.38 21.43 31.77
CA LEU A 439 0.95 21.72 31.59
C LEU A 439 0.34 22.43 32.82
N GLY A 440 0.78 22.03 34.01
CA GLY A 440 0.34 22.64 35.27
C GLY A 440 0.77 24.08 35.49
N SER A 441 1.76 24.60 34.70
CA SER A 441 2.22 25.98 34.77
C SER A 441 1.26 27.00 34.12
N TYR A 442 0.27 26.51 33.37
CA TYR A 442 -0.71 27.35 32.68
C TYR A 442 -2.04 27.45 33.41
N ASN A 443 -2.75 28.57 33.24
CA ASN A 443 -4.08 28.81 33.79
C ASN A 443 -5.16 28.14 32.94
N ILE A 444 -5.21 26.81 32.94
CA ILE A 444 -6.20 25.99 32.24
C ILE A 444 -7.26 25.54 33.22
N LYS A 445 -8.53 25.86 32.97
CA LYS A 445 -9.66 25.63 33.85
C LYS A 445 -9.96 24.13 34.08
N GLU A 446 -9.85 23.34 33.01
CA GLU A 446 -10.14 21.91 33.01
C GLU A 446 -9.17 21.12 33.90
N LEU A 447 -7.96 21.59 34.17
CA LEU A 447 -6.98 20.93 35.06
C LEU A 447 -7.41 20.91 36.54
N ALA A 448 -8.45 21.65 36.91
CA ALA A 448 -9.03 21.58 38.27
C ALA A 448 -9.84 20.30 38.47
N ASP A 449 -10.24 19.61 37.41
CA ASP A 449 -10.97 18.35 37.43
C ASP A 449 -10.04 17.21 37.01
N PRO A 450 -9.67 16.28 37.91
CA PRO A 450 -8.75 15.19 37.61
C PRO A 450 -9.15 14.31 36.41
N LYS A 451 -10.45 14.17 36.15
CA LYS A 451 -10.93 13.38 35.01
C LYS A 451 -10.67 14.10 33.69
N LYS A 452 -10.96 15.40 33.64
CA LYS A 452 -10.70 16.22 32.45
C LYS A 452 -9.19 16.39 32.20
N GLU A 453 -8.41 16.55 33.27
CA GLU A 453 -6.95 16.57 33.18
C GLU A 453 -6.41 15.29 32.53
N ALA A 454 -6.87 14.12 33.00
CA ALA A 454 -6.47 12.83 32.43
C ALA A 454 -6.87 12.70 30.94
N GLU A 455 -8.06 13.17 30.56
CA GLU A 455 -8.52 13.19 29.17
C GLU A 455 -7.65 14.10 28.29
N ILE A 456 -7.29 15.29 28.77
CA ILE A 456 -6.41 16.23 28.06
C ILE A 456 -5.02 15.60 27.87
N ILE A 457 -4.45 15.02 28.94
CA ILE A 457 -3.15 14.35 28.89
C ILE A 457 -3.17 13.19 27.90
N ALA A 458 -4.22 12.37 27.88
CA ALA A 458 -4.35 11.26 26.95
C ALA A 458 -4.39 11.77 25.48
N GLN A 459 -5.16 12.82 25.21
CA GLN A 459 -5.20 13.45 23.88
C GLN A 459 -3.84 14.02 23.45
N LEU A 460 -3.15 14.71 24.35
CA LEU A 460 -1.82 15.25 24.09
C LEU A 460 -0.78 14.14 23.82
N LYS A 461 -0.84 13.02 24.56
CA LYS A 461 0.01 11.84 24.33
C LYS A 461 -0.20 11.24 22.94
N ASP A 462 -1.41 11.23 22.44
CA ASP A 462 -1.70 10.79 21.06
C ASP A 462 -1.35 11.86 19.99
N GLY A 463 -0.93 13.07 20.40
CA GLY A 463 -0.58 14.17 19.49
C GLY A 463 -1.79 15.00 19.05
N HIS A 464 -2.95 14.84 19.68
CA HIS A 464 -4.10 15.70 19.42
C HIS A 464 -3.90 17.09 19.97
N ARG A 465 -4.74 18.02 19.50
CA ARG A 465 -4.85 19.40 19.99
C ARG A 465 -6.16 19.55 20.78
N PRO A 466 -6.21 19.16 22.07
CA PRO A 466 -7.41 19.34 22.90
C PRO A 466 -7.80 20.81 22.97
N LEU A 467 -9.12 21.04 23.02
CA LEU A 467 -9.70 22.35 23.29
C LEU A 467 -9.73 22.57 24.80
N VAL A 468 -9.18 23.67 25.26
CA VAL A 468 -9.12 24.04 26.70
C VAL A 468 -9.56 25.48 26.90
N THR A 469 -10.08 25.78 28.08
CA THR A 469 -10.41 27.13 28.52
C THR A 469 -9.24 27.71 29.32
N VAL A 470 -8.57 28.73 28.76
CA VAL A 470 -7.47 29.41 29.41
C VAL A 470 -7.88 30.76 29.94
N LYS A 471 -7.21 31.23 31.01
CA LYS A 471 -7.34 32.57 31.55
C LYS A 471 -6.05 33.38 31.32
N ASP A 472 -6.19 34.58 30.82
CA ASP A 472 -5.08 35.54 30.74
C ASP A 472 -4.79 36.23 32.09
N ALA A 473 -3.81 37.12 32.11
CA ALA A 473 -3.43 37.89 33.32
C ALA A 473 -4.54 38.81 33.84
N GLU A 474 -5.47 39.21 32.95
CA GLU A 474 -6.62 40.07 33.27
C GLU A 474 -7.85 39.27 33.72
N GLY A 475 -7.75 37.93 33.70
CA GLY A 475 -8.83 37.02 34.11
C GLY A 475 -9.83 36.71 32.99
N THR A 476 -9.57 37.15 31.76
CA THR A 476 -10.44 36.89 30.60
C THR A 476 -10.33 35.42 30.17
N GLU A 477 -11.47 34.74 30.07
CA GLU A 477 -11.52 33.34 29.60
C GLU A 477 -11.62 33.28 28.08
N GLN A 478 -10.82 32.42 27.47
CA GLN A 478 -10.92 32.09 26.04
C GLN A 478 -10.67 30.61 25.78
N GLN A 479 -11.27 30.08 24.71
CA GLN A 479 -11.08 28.69 24.29
C GLN A 479 -9.98 28.60 23.25
N LEU A 480 -8.95 27.79 23.53
CA LEU A 480 -7.81 27.57 22.67
C LEU A 480 -7.51 26.07 22.53
N ARG A 481 -6.93 25.69 21.41
CA ARG A 481 -6.37 24.36 21.23
C ARG A 481 -4.90 24.37 21.65
N ILE A 482 -4.48 23.37 22.41
CA ILE A 482 -3.08 23.26 22.87
C ILE A 482 -2.37 22.09 22.18
N GLU A 483 -1.09 22.26 21.91
CA GLU A 483 -0.21 21.26 21.29
C GLU A 483 1.08 21.14 22.08
N ALA A 484 1.50 19.90 22.37
CA ALA A 484 2.76 19.64 23.05
C ALA A 484 3.96 19.88 22.11
N MET A 485 4.95 20.62 22.61
CA MET A 485 6.20 20.95 21.90
C MET A 485 7.42 20.41 22.67
N PRO A 486 7.70 19.10 22.62
CA PRO A 486 8.75 18.47 23.45
C PRO A 486 10.13 19.03 23.20
N ARG A 487 10.44 19.45 21.96
CA ARG A 487 11.71 20.09 21.61
C ARG A 487 12.01 21.33 22.48
N TYR A 488 10.97 22.04 22.88
CA TYR A 488 11.07 23.29 23.65
C TYR A 488 10.57 23.12 25.07
N GLY A 489 10.11 21.93 25.46
CA GLY A 489 9.58 21.67 26.80
C GLY A 489 8.34 22.49 27.18
N ASN A 490 7.47 22.80 26.21
CA ASN A 490 6.33 23.69 26.42
C ASN A 490 5.15 23.37 25.50
N TYR A 491 4.16 24.26 25.46
CA TYR A 491 2.96 24.15 24.64
C TYR A 491 2.78 25.33 23.71
N ASN A 492 2.20 25.07 22.54
CA ASN A 492 1.65 26.10 21.66
C ASN A 492 0.13 26.20 21.88
N PHE A 493 -0.39 27.41 21.77
CA PHE A 493 -1.81 27.73 21.90
C PHE A 493 -2.34 28.27 20.57
N TYR A 494 -3.46 27.74 20.09
CA TYR A 494 -4.04 28.09 18.80
C TYR A 494 -5.50 28.49 18.94
N ARG A 495 -5.89 29.57 18.25
CA ARG A 495 -7.30 29.94 18.06
C ARG A 495 -8.01 28.97 17.12
N ALA A 496 -9.32 29.09 17.02
CA ALA A 496 -10.15 28.31 16.11
C ALA A 496 -9.76 28.53 14.63
N ASP A 497 -9.26 29.72 14.26
CA ASP A 497 -8.75 30.03 12.91
C ASP A 497 -7.34 29.47 12.64
N GLY A 498 -6.76 28.78 13.61
CA GLY A 498 -5.42 28.17 13.53
C GLY A 498 -4.27 29.13 13.74
N LYS A 499 -4.52 30.40 14.12
CA LYS A 499 -3.46 31.34 14.51
C LYS A 499 -2.94 31.02 15.89
N MET A 500 -1.62 31.12 16.05
CA MET A 500 -0.93 30.88 17.31
C MET A 500 -1.03 32.10 18.22
N GLU A 501 -1.31 31.86 19.50
CA GLU A 501 -1.29 32.85 20.57
C GLU A 501 0.02 32.79 21.35
N LYS A 502 0.41 33.90 21.97
CA LYS A 502 1.56 33.98 22.85
C LYS A 502 1.24 33.27 24.18
N ARG A 503 1.91 32.16 24.44
CA ARG A 503 1.69 31.29 25.61
C ARG A 503 1.96 32.00 26.95
N GLU A 504 2.86 32.99 26.96
CA GLU A 504 3.29 33.72 28.18
C GLU A 504 2.11 34.40 28.86
N GLN A 505 1.08 34.81 28.13
CA GLN A 505 -0.11 35.45 28.68
C GLN A 505 -1.00 34.49 29.49
N PHE A 506 -0.82 33.18 29.34
CA PHE A 506 -1.61 32.12 30.00
C PHE A 506 -0.85 31.44 31.14
N GLN A 507 0.42 31.80 31.37
CA GLN A 507 1.20 31.23 32.47
C GLN A 507 0.69 31.75 33.83
N LYS A 508 0.69 30.85 34.82
CA LYS A 508 0.46 31.25 36.22
C LYS A 508 1.59 32.17 36.64
N GLN A 509 1.24 33.34 37.12
CA GLN A 509 2.26 34.23 37.69
C GLN A 509 2.98 33.53 38.85
N PRO A 510 4.34 33.58 38.92
CA PRO A 510 5.02 33.03 40.08
C PRO A 510 4.55 33.77 41.33
N ILE A 511 4.23 33.04 42.42
CA ILE A 511 3.72 33.53 43.70
C ILE A 511 4.75 34.44 44.44
N PHE A 512 5.75 34.95 43.75
CA PHE A 512 6.82 35.78 44.32
C PHE A 512 6.70 37.26 43.91
N ALA A 513 5.57 37.90 44.20
CA ALA A 513 5.50 39.37 44.15
C ALA A 513 4.32 39.93 44.92
N THR A 514 4.18 39.59 46.21
CA THR A 514 3.41 40.41 47.14
C THR A 514 4.05 40.29 48.51
N GLU A 515 5.09 41.07 48.75
CA GLU A 515 5.40 41.76 50.00
C GLU A 515 6.79 42.45 49.89
N LYS A 516 6.75 43.71 49.52
CA LYS A 516 7.63 44.79 50.00
C LYS A 516 7.18 46.07 49.31
N GLY A 517 6.32 46.80 49.93
CA GLY A 517 6.76 47.79 50.87
C GLY A 517 6.76 49.15 50.21
N LYS A 518 5.67 49.91 50.45
CA LYS A 518 5.72 51.38 50.38
C LYS A 518 6.84 51.90 51.28
N ALA A 519 7.84 52.50 50.71
CA ALA A 519 8.59 53.51 51.41
C ALA A 519 9.36 54.40 50.44
N HIS A 520 8.96 55.67 50.45
CA HIS A 520 9.71 56.93 50.29
C HIS A 520 10.50 57.17 48.99
N GLY A 521 10.01 58.22 48.35
CA GLY A 521 10.70 58.99 47.37
C GLY A 521 11.88 59.73 47.98
N GLN A 522 12.86 59.98 47.19
CA GLN A 522 13.58 61.27 47.13
C GLN A 522 14.41 61.40 45.87
N GLU A 523 14.20 62.52 45.23
CA GLU A 523 15.00 63.05 44.12
C GLU A 523 16.50 63.05 44.42
N LYS A 524 17.35 62.84 43.44
CA LYS A 524 18.47 63.71 43.15
C LYS A 524 19.03 63.58 41.74
N LYS A 525 19.21 64.74 41.20
CA LYS A 525 19.71 65.15 39.90
C LYS A 525 21.10 64.63 39.50
N ALA A 526 21.17 64.44 38.19
CA ALA A 526 22.26 64.93 37.29
C ALA A 526 23.74 64.55 37.55
N GLY A 527 24.33 63.96 36.53
CA GLY A 527 25.80 63.93 36.32
C GLY A 527 26.12 63.38 34.92
N LYS A 528 26.39 64.30 33.99
CA LYS A 528 27.06 64.05 32.70
C LYS A 528 28.54 63.69 32.92
N ALA A 529 29.07 62.79 32.10
CA ALA A 529 30.36 62.89 31.38
C ALA A 529 30.68 61.56 30.71
N GLN A 530 30.73 61.46 29.36
CA GLN A 530 31.95 61.44 28.54
C GLN A 530 32.88 60.27 28.90
N GLY A 531 33.04 59.21 28.05
CA GLY A 531 33.67 59.30 26.75
C GLY A 531 34.79 58.28 26.68
N MET A 532 35.08 57.80 25.49
CA MET A 532 36.27 57.06 24.98
C MET A 532 36.30 55.55 25.07
N SER A 533 36.05 54.94 23.94
CA SER A 533 36.88 54.20 22.95
C SER A 533 38.17 53.54 23.48
N VAL A 534 38.25 52.22 23.33
CA VAL A 534 39.20 51.49 22.46
C VAL A 534 38.53 50.17 22.07
#